data_efd56b13828711f2924c146ec9b0199f
#
_entry.id   efd56b13828711f2924c146ec9b0199f
#
_cell.length_a   1.000
_cell.length_b   1.000
_cell.length_c   1.000
_cell.angle_alpha   90.00
_cell.angle_beta   90.00
_cell.angle_gamma   90.00
#
_symmetry.space_group_name_H-M   'P 1'
#
loop_
_entity.id
_entity.type
_entity.pdbx_description
1 polymer ?
#
loop_
_entity_poly.entity_id
_entity_poly.type
_entity_poly.pdbx_seq_one_letter_code
_entity_poly.pdbx_strand_id
1 'polypeptide(L)'
;MIKKIFADSKELARGAAEYFVARKPETVALSGGSTPKAMFELLATETGVPWSDIHFFWSDERHVPPDHPESNYRMANEALLSHVHTNVHRIHSENPDAAAAASDYEQTIIQVTKQTLPRLDLIFLGLGTDGHTASIFPGSEVLHETKRLVAAPYVEKLQTYRITMTLPLLNNGASVVFLVSGAEKAEIVREVLEGETKYPAQAVKPTQGQLIWMLDQPAAARLTTLQTP
;
A
#
# COMPACT_ATOMS: atom_id res chain seq x y z
N MET A 1 -7.15 2.77 -15.66
CA MET A 1 -6.48 3.61 -14.64
C MET A 1 -7.31 4.87 -14.43
N ILE A 2 -7.55 5.24 -13.17
CA ILE A 2 -8.32 6.42 -12.77
C ILE A 2 -7.37 7.37 -12.02
N LYS A 3 -7.38 8.66 -12.34
CA LYS A 3 -6.67 9.70 -11.60
C LYS A 3 -7.69 10.57 -10.85
N LYS A 4 -7.46 10.81 -9.54
CA LYS A 4 -8.24 11.75 -8.72
C LYS A 4 -7.28 12.75 -8.11
N ILE A 5 -7.50 14.04 -8.34
CA ILE A 5 -6.64 15.10 -7.85
C ILE A 5 -7.40 15.92 -6.81
N PHE A 6 -6.80 16.06 -5.65
CA PHE A 6 -7.33 16.78 -4.49
C PHE A 6 -6.56 18.09 -4.27
N ALA A 7 -7.18 19.06 -3.64
CA ALA A 7 -6.56 20.37 -3.42
C ALA A 7 -5.26 20.29 -2.60
N ASP A 8 -5.25 19.48 -1.58
CA ASP A 8 -4.12 19.29 -0.68
C ASP A 8 -4.12 17.89 -0.03
N SER A 9 -3.13 17.64 0.83
CA SER A 9 -2.97 16.36 1.53
C SER A 9 -4.14 16.01 2.45
N LYS A 10 -4.85 17.01 3.02
CA LYS A 10 -5.98 16.79 3.90
C LYS A 10 -7.20 16.34 3.11
N GLU A 11 -7.48 17.01 2.00
CA GLU A 11 -8.56 16.62 1.09
C GLU A 11 -8.27 15.26 0.44
N LEU A 12 -7.00 14.95 0.14
CA LEU A 12 -6.60 13.63 -0.34
C LEU A 12 -6.90 12.56 0.73
N ALA A 13 -6.48 12.78 1.97
CA ALA A 13 -6.75 11.84 3.07
C ALA A 13 -8.24 11.63 3.30
N ARG A 14 -9.04 12.70 3.24
CA ARG A 14 -10.51 12.64 3.33
C ARG A 14 -11.11 11.84 2.18
N GLY A 15 -10.73 12.15 0.94
CA GLY A 15 -11.23 11.42 -0.23
C GLY A 15 -10.83 9.94 -0.25
N ALA A 16 -9.68 9.59 0.33
CA ALA A 16 -9.26 8.21 0.50
C ALA A 16 -10.09 7.49 1.58
N ALA A 17 -10.41 8.16 2.70
CA ALA A 17 -11.28 7.63 3.74
C ALA A 17 -12.72 7.43 3.22
N GLU A 18 -13.27 8.41 2.51
CA GLU A 18 -14.59 8.30 1.86
C GLU A 18 -14.62 7.15 0.85
N TYR A 19 -13.54 6.96 0.07
CA TYR A 19 -13.42 5.86 -0.86
C TYR A 19 -13.44 4.51 -0.14
N PHE A 20 -12.70 4.38 0.96
CA PHE A 20 -12.70 3.18 1.81
C PHE A 20 -14.11 2.87 2.30
N VAL A 21 -14.80 3.84 2.90
CA VAL A 21 -16.17 3.67 3.44
C VAL A 21 -17.15 3.28 2.34
N ALA A 22 -17.08 3.92 1.17
CA ALA A 22 -17.96 3.64 0.04
C ALA A 22 -17.74 2.24 -0.57
N ARG A 23 -16.50 1.72 -0.52
CA ARG A 23 -16.15 0.39 -1.05
C ARG A 23 -16.61 -0.75 -0.16
N LYS A 24 -16.76 -0.51 1.15
CA LYS A 24 -17.09 -1.56 2.16
C LYS A 24 -16.22 -2.81 2.00
N PRO A 25 -14.89 -2.68 2.03
CA PRO A 25 -14.01 -3.80 1.78
C PRO A 25 -14.04 -4.77 2.97
N GLU A 26 -13.91 -6.08 2.69
CA GLU A 26 -13.71 -7.11 3.71
C GLU A 26 -12.20 -7.41 3.91
N THR A 27 -11.39 -7.22 2.88
CA THR A 27 -9.94 -7.48 2.90
C THR A 27 -9.15 -6.25 2.43
N VAL A 28 -8.30 -5.72 3.30
CA VAL A 28 -7.57 -4.46 3.05
C VAL A 28 -6.09 -4.62 3.32
N ALA A 29 -5.23 -4.27 2.35
CA ALA A 29 -3.81 -4.10 2.58
C ALA A 29 -3.48 -2.63 2.83
N LEU A 30 -2.90 -2.35 3.99
CA LEU A 30 -2.44 -1.03 4.41
C LEU A 30 -1.03 -0.76 3.92
N SER A 31 -0.67 0.52 3.79
CA SER A 31 0.71 0.96 3.55
C SER A 31 1.20 1.92 4.63
N GLY A 32 2.50 2.08 4.72
CA GLY A 32 3.13 3.08 5.58
C GLY A 32 3.12 4.48 4.99
N GLY A 33 3.52 5.46 5.79
CA GLY A 33 3.70 6.84 5.37
C GLY A 33 2.70 7.83 5.95
N SER A 34 3.01 9.13 5.81
CA SER A 34 2.21 10.21 6.40
C SER A 34 0.82 10.35 5.78
N THR A 35 0.70 10.15 4.46
CA THR A 35 -0.60 10.25 3.77
C THR A 35 -1.57 9.15 4.21
N PRO A 36 -1.20 7.86 4.22
CA PRO A 36 -2.03 6.81 4.81
C PRO A 36 -2.35 7.05 6.30
N LYS A 37 -1.38 7.53 7.09
CA LYS A 37 -1.62 7.84 8.51
C LYS A 37 -2.77 8.83 8.69
N ALA A 38 -2.76 9.93 7.93
CA ALA A 38 -3.83 10.94 8.00
C ALA A 38 -5.21 10.36 7.61
N MET A 39 -5.26 9.46 6.62
CA MET A 39 -6.48 8.72 6.27
C MET A 39 -6.93 7.81 7.43
N PHE A 40 -6.00 7.09 8.08
CA PHE A 40 -6.31 6.21 9.20
C PHE A 40 -6.90 6.97 10.38
N GLU A 41 -6.35 8.13 10.72
CA GLU A 41 -6.86 9.01 11.78
C GLU A 41 -8.31 9.47 11.50
N LEU A 42 -8.65 9.74 10.24
CA LEU A 42 -10.03 10.04 9.85
C LEU A 42 -10.94 8.81 9.97
N LEU A 43 -10.48 7.66 9.48
CA LEU A 43 -11.23 6.40 9.55
C LEU A 43 -11.52 5.98 10.99
N ALA A 44 -10.63 6.26 11.95
CA ALA A 44 -10.84 5.96 13.37
C ALA A 44 -12.05 6.69 13.98
N THR A 45 -12.50 7.78 13.35
CA THR A 45 -13.67 8.55 13.79
C THR A 45 -14.96 8.19 13.04
N GLU A 46 -14.86 7.35 12.00
CA GLU A 46 -16.01 6.97 11.19
C GLU A 46 -16.96 6.01 11.93
N THR A 47 -18.23 6.31 11.84
CA THR A 47 -19.31 5.49 12.41
C THR A 47 -20.02 4.70 11.31
N GLY A 48 -20.52 3.52 11.66
CA GLY A 48 -21.28 2.68 10.71
C GLY A 48 -20.42 1.84 9.76
N VAL A 49 -19.09 1.82 9.93
CA VAL A 49 -18.22 0.87 9.25
C VAL A 49 -18.29 -0.47 10.01
N PRO A 50 -18.51 -1.61 9.32
CA PRO A 50 -18.57 -2.92 9.94
C PRO A 50 -17.15 -3.45 10.23
N TRP A 51 -16.45 -2.83 11.17
CA TRP A 51 -15.04 -3.09 11.46
C TRP A 51 -14.75 -4.56 11.77
N SER A 52 -15.67 -5.26 12.45
CA SER A 52 -15.51 -6.67 12.81
C SER A 52 -15.43 -7.61 11.59
N ASP A 53 -15.91 -7.16 10.44
CA ASP A 53 -15.94 -7.97 9.22
C ASP A 53 -14.72 -7.71 8.34
N ILE A 54 -13.88 -6.73 8.72
CA ILE A 54 -12.72 -6.33 7.93
C ILE A 54 -11.45 -7.05 8.42
N HIS A 55 -10.69 -7.58 7.48
CA HIS A 55 -9.37 -8.18 7.68
C HIS A 55 -8.29 -7.25 7.15
N PHE A 56 -7.47 -6.71 8.04
CA PHE A 56 -6.36 -5.83 7.68
C PHE A 56 -5.05 -6.58 7.52
N PHE A 57 -4.38 -6.31 6.42
CA PHE A 57 -3.06 -6.77 6.02
C PHE A 57 -2.15 -5.57 5.77
N TRP A 58 -0.88 -5.80 5.43
CA TRP A 58 0.10 -4.77 5.03
C TRP A 58 0.70 -5.10 3.67
N SER A 59 0.82 -4.09 2.81
CA SER A 59 1.49 -4.22 1.51
C SER A 59 2.99 -4.46 1.67
N ASP A 60 3.59 -3.88 2.72
CA ASP A 60 4.97 -4.10 3.11
C ASP A 60 5.21 -3.73 4.58
N GLU A 61 6.30 -4.22 5.12
CA GLU A 61 6.75 -3.87 6.47
C GLU A 61 8.28 -3.81 6.53
N ARG A 62 8.76 -3.00 7.47
CA ARG A 62 10.17 -2.92 7.83
C ARG A 62 10.53 -4.10 8.71
N HIS A 63 11.71 -4.68 8.50
CA HIS A 63 12.20 -5.80 9.29
C HIS A 63 12.68 -5.30 10.67
N VAL A 64 11.70 -4.94 11.50
CA VAL A 64 11.87 -4.39 12.85
C VAL A 64 10.78 -4.93 13.78
N PRO A 65 10.94 -4.87 15.11
CA PRO A 65 9.88 -5.20 16.06
C PRO A 65 8.60 -4.37 15.86
N PRO A 66 7.42 -4.89 16.21
CA PRO A 66 6.13 -4.25 15.95
C PRO A 66 5.91 -2.93 16.73
N ASP A 67 6.70 -2.67 17.77
CA ASP A 67 6.71 -1.44 18.57
C ASP A 67 7.79 -0.43 18.13
N HIS A 68 8.60 -0.79 17.12
CA HIS A 68 9.64 0.09 16.61
C HIS A 68 9.03 1.34 15.94
N PRO A 69 9.65 2.54 16.07
CA PRO A 69 9.13 3.77 15.44
C PRO A 69 8.93 3.72 13.94
N GLU A 70 9.70 2.89 13.23
CA GLU A 70 9.58 2.72 11.77
C GLU A 70 8.55 1.67 11.36
N SER A 71 7.93 0.92 12.29
CA SER A 71 6.95 -0.11 11.94
C SER A 71 5.69 0.49 11.31
N ASN A 72 5.31 -0.03 10.15
CA ASN A 72 4.05 0.31 9.50
C ASN A 72 2.85 -0.19 10.32
N TYR A 73 3.01 -1.37 10.95
CA TYR A 73 1.99 -1.87 11.87
C TYR A 73 1.78 -0.92 13.05
N ARG A 74 2.87 -0.49 13.73
CA ARG A 74 2.76 0.45 14.84
C ARG A 74 1.99 1.70 14.43
N MET A 75 2.37 2.31 13.33
CA MET A 75 1.74 3.52 12.83
C MET A 75 0.24 3.32 12.57
N ALA A 76 -0.15 2.21 11.91
CA ALA A 76 -1.55 1.90 11.63
C ALA A 76 -2.32 1.55 12.92
N ASN A 77 -1.67 0.86 13.88
CA ASN A 77 -2.28 0.54 15.16
C ASN A 77 -2.58 1.80 15.98
N GLU A 78 -1.63 2.71 16.08
CA GLU A 78 -1.80 3.98 16.81
C GLU A 78 -2.85 4.89 16.14
N ALA A 79 -2.92 4.92 14.81
CA ALA A 79 -3.81 5.82 14.07
C ALA A 79 -5.24 5.28 13.88
N LEU A 80 -5.44 3.95 13.86
CA LEU A 80 -6.73 3.34 13.54
C LEU A 80 -7.03 2.10 14.39
N LEU A 81 -6.16 1.06 14.33
CA LEU A 81 -6.57 -0.28 14.71
C LEU A 81 -6.83 -0.43 16.21
N SER A 82 -6.16 0.36 17.05
CA SER A 82 -6.43 0.41 18.50
C SER A 82 -7.74 1.09 18.87
N HIS A 83 -8.39 1.78 17.93
CA HIS A 83 -9.64 2.51 18.13
C HIS A 83 -10.87 1.75 17.64
N VAL A 84 -10.68 0.66 16.90
CA VAL A 84 -11.76 -0.12 16.27
C VAL A 84 -11.61 -1.61 16.58
N HIS A 85 -12.72 -2.35 16.61
CA HIS A 85 -12.69 -3.80 16.80
C HIS A 85 -12.67 -4.49 15.43
N THR A 86 -11.50 -5.00 15.01
CA THR A 86 -11.27 -5.53 13.67
C THR A 86 -10.32 -6.73 13.66
N ASN A 87 -10.19 -7.42 12.53
CA ASN A 87 -9.27 -8.55 12.36
C ASN A 87 -7.92 -8.04 11.80
N VAL A 88 -6.86 -8.24 12.56
CA VAL A 88 -5.52 -7.72 12.24
C VAL A 88 -4.56 -8.88 11.95
N HIS A 89 -4.00 -8.89 10.75
CA HIS A 89 -3.04 -9.88 10.26
C HIS A 89 -1.72 -9.17 9.94
N ARG A 90 -0.94 -8.86 10.99
CA ARG A 90 0.35 -8.17 10.81
C ARG A 90 1.44 -9.11 10.28
N ILE A 91 2.43 -8.55 9.66
CA ILE A 91 3.69 -9.24 9.35
C ILE A 91 4.47 -9.41 10.66
N HIS A 92 4.93 -10.64 10.96
CA HIS A 92 5.78 -10.93 12.11
C HIS A 92 7.23 -10.57 11.78
N SER A 93 7.47 -9.28 11.55
CA SER A 93 8.75 -8.72 11.10
C SER A 93 9.86 -8.73 12.16
N GLU A 94 9.54 -9.09 13.40
CA GLU A 94 10.50 -9.35 14.47
C GLU A 94 11.19 -10.71 14.35
N ASN A 95 10.71 -11.61 13.49
CA ASN A 95 11.39 -12.87 13.20
C ASN A 95 12.77 -12.57 12.59
N PRO A 96 13.88 -13.06 13.17
CA PRO A 96 15.23 -12.79 12.64
C PRO A 96 15.45 -13.32 11.22
N ASP A 97 14.70 -14.34 10.81
CA ASP A 97 14.66 -14.83 9.44
C ASP A 97 13.54 -14.12 8.66
N ALA A 98 13.92 -13.10 7.88
CA ALA A 98 12.99 -12.33 7.06
C ALA A 98 12.29 -13.18 5.99
N ALA A 99 12.96 -14.22 5.46
CA ALA A 99 12.37 -15.12 4.47
C ALA A 99 11.31 -16.02 5.09
N ALA A 100 11.54 -16.50 6.31
CA ALA A 100 10.53 -17.23 7.08
C ALA A 100 9.33 -16.33 7.40
N ALA A 101 9.56 -15.09 7.84
CA ALA A 101 8.48 -14.12 8.08
C ALA A 101 7.64 -13.85 6.82
N ALA A 102 8.27 -13.76 5.65
CA ALA A 102 7.57 -13.58 4.38
C ALA A 102 6.72 -14.80 4.02
N SER A 103 7.26 -16.01 4.21
CA SER A 103 6.54 -17.27 3.97
C SER A 103 5.35 -17.43 4.90
N ASP A 104 5.51 -17.17 6.19
CA ASP A 104 4.44 -17.24 7.19
C ASP A 104 3.31 -16.25 6.88
N TYR A 105 3.68 -15.05 6.45
CA TYR A 105 2.71 -14.03 6.07
C TYR A 105 1.95 -14.40 4.80
N GLU A 106 2.61 -14.98 3.80
CA GLU A 106 1.96 -15.53 2.60
C GLU A 106 0.91 -16.58 2.99
N GLN A 107 1.27 -17.53 3.86
CA GLN A 107 0.34 -18.54 4.36
C GLN A 107 -0.84 -17.92 5.13
N THR A 108 -0.59 -16.90 5.93
CA THR A 108 -1.65 -16.17 6.64
C THR A 108 -2.66 -15.58 5.67
N ILE A 109 -2.21 -14.90 4.60
CA ILE A 109 -3.09 -14.31 3.59
C ILE A 109 -3.92 -15.41 2.90
N ILE A 110 -3.29 -16.51 2.48
CA ILE A 110 -3.96 -17.65 1.83
C ILE A 110 -5.02 -18.27 2.75
N GLN A 111 -4.70 -18.49 4.03
CA GLN A 111 -5.61 -19.09 5.01
C GLN A 111 -6.83 -18.21 5.29
N VAL A 112 -6.61 -16.91 5.47
CA VAL A 112 -7.69 -15.95 5.76
C VAL A 112 -8.61 -15.79 4.57
N THR A 113 -8.05 -15.63 3.37
CA THR A 113 -8.84 -15.44 2.14
C THR A 113 -9.38 -16.73 1.57
N LYS A 114 -8.85 -17.89 1.98
CA LYS A 114 -9.17 -19.23 1.43
C LYS A 114 -8.94 -19.32 -0.08
N GLN A 115 -7.99 -18.58 -0.61
CA GLN A 115 -7.66 -18.51 -2.03
C GLN A 115 -6.16 -18.77 -2.23
N THR A 116 -5.79 -19.60 -3.21
CA THR A 116 -4.38 -19.86 -3.57
C THR A 116 -3.72 -18.64 -4.22
N LEU A 117 -4.48 -17.83 -4.94
CA LEU A 117 -4.11 -16.49 -5.39
C LEU A 117 -5.12 -15.49 -4.83
N PRO A 118 -4.86 -14.93 -3.64
CA PRO A 118 -5.76 -14.02 -2.95
C PRO A 118 -6.11 -12.79 -3.77
N ARG A 119 -7.39 -12.42 -3.77
CA ARG A 119 -7.88 -11.19 -4.37
C ARG A 119 -8.37 -10.23 -3.28
N LEU A 120 -7.47 -9.39 -2.78
CA LEU A 120 -7.83 -8.40 -1.78
C LEU A 120 -8.75 -7.32 -2.40
N ASP A 121 -9.75 -6.88 -1.63
CA ASP A 121 -10.72 -5.89 -2.10
C ASP A 121 -10.08 -4.51 -2.29
N LEU A 122 -9.16 -4.15 -1.39
CA LEU A 122 -8.53 -2.85 -1.39
C LEU A 122 -7.06 -2.95 -0.98
N ILE A 123 -6.18 -2.43 -1.81
CA ILE A 123 -4.75 -2.35 -1.53
C ILE A 123 -4.33 -0.89 -1.63
N PHE A 124 -3.84 -0.33 -0.53
CA PHE A 124 -3.22 0.99 -0.53
C PHE A 124 -1.71 0.88 -0.76
N LEU A 125 -1.19 1.77 -1.57
CA LEU A 125 0.22 1.86 -1.91
C LEU A 125 0.70 3.31 -1.83
N GLY A 126 1.96 3.48 -1.46
CA GLY A 126 2.69 4.73 -1.60
C GLY A 126 3.57 4.74 -2.86
N LEU A 127 4.19 5.89 -3.13
CA LEU A 127 5.19 6.09 -4.18
C LEU A 127 6.46 6.67 -3.59
N GLY A 128 7.58 5.96 -3.71
CA GLY A 128 8.89 6.50 -3.37
C GLY A 128 9.39 7.51 -4.41
N THR A 129 10.29 8.40 -4.03
CA THR A 129 10.91 9.38 -4.95
C THR A 129 11.79 8.73 -6.03
N ASP A 130 12.16 7.47 -5.83
CA ASP A 130 12.87 6.63 -6.80
C ASP A 130 11.93 5.69 -7.59
N GLY A 131 10.61 5.89 -7.47
CA GLY A 131 9.60 5.11 -8.17
C GLY A 131 9.30 3.73 -7.58
N HIS A 132 9.82 3.41 -6.38
CA HIS A 132 9.44 2.19 -5.68
C HIS A 132 8.01 2.28 -5.16
N THR A 133 7.37 1.12 -4.99
CA THR A 133 6.09 0.98 -4.28
C THR A 133 6.11 -0.26 -3.41
N ALA A 134 5.34 -0.27 -2.32
CA ALA A 134 5.55 -1.22 -1.23
C ALA A 134 7.06 -1.26 -0.90
N SER A 135 7.70 -2.45 -0.91
CA SER A 135 9.16 -2.54 -0.86
C SER A 135 9.76 -3.17 -2.13
N ILE A 136 9.16 -2.88 -3.29
CA ILE A 136 9.65 -3.25 -4.62
C ILE A 136 10.48 -2.08 -5.17
N PHE A 137 11.79 -2.14 -5.00
CA PHE A 137 12.74 -1.08 -5.40
C PHE A 137 13.25 -1.27 -6.83
N PRO A 138 13.67 -0.18 -7.51
CA PRO A 138 14.37 -0.28 -8.79
C PRO A 138 15.58 -1.20 -8.69
N GLY A 139 15.72 -2.13 -9.65
CA GLY A 139 16.82 -3.10 -9.69
C GLY A 139 16.70 -4.26 -8.70
N SER A 140 15.67 -4.30 -7.86
CA SER A 140 15.43 -5.41 -6.94
C SER A 140 14.94 -6.65 -7.68
N GLU A 141 15.45 -7.84 -7.31
CA GLU A 141 15.01 -9.12 -7.87
C GLU A 141 13.51 -9.38 -7.67
N VAL A 142 12.91 -8.83 -6.60
CA VAL A 142 11.49 -8.98 -6.31
C VAL A 142 10.59 -8.35 -7.40
N LEU A 143 11.12 -7.43 -8.20
CA LEU A 143 10.42 -6.87 -9.36
C LEU A 143 10.11 -7.96 -10.42
N HIS A 144 10.89 -9.03 -10.45
CA HIS A 144 10.75 -10.15 -11.39
C HIS A 144 10.13 -11.40 -10.74
N GLU A 145 9.67 -11.30 -9.49
CA GLU A 145 9.01 -12.42 -8.82
C GLU A 145 7.64 -12.68 -9.48
N THR A 146 7.39 -13.95 -9.82
CA THR A 146 6.20 -14.36 -10.56
C THR A 146 5.38 -15.46 -9.86
N LYS A 147 5.89 -16.03 -8.76
CA LYS A 147 5.30 -17.18 -8.08
C LYS A 147 4.90 -16.87 -6.64
N ARG A 148 5.84 -16.32 -5.84
CA ARG A 148 5.59 -16.00 -4.44
C ARG A 148 4.68 -14.78 -4.34
N LEU A 149 3.78 -14.79 -3.37
CA LEU A 149 2.87 -13.67 -3.09
C LEU A 149 3.50 -12.65 -2.14
N VAL A 150 4.43 -13.13 -1.31
CA VAL A 150 5.21 -12.30 -0.38
C VAL A 150 6.69 -12.66 -0.50
N ALA A 151 7.56 -11.66 -0.41
CA ALA A 151 9.01 -11.83 -0.48
C ALA A 151 9.73 -10.97 0.55
N ALA A 152 10.99 -11.31 0.84
CA ALA A 152 11.83 -10.56 1.77
C ALA A 152 13.12 -10.06 1.08
N PRO A 153 13.05 -9.01 0.22
CA PRO A 153 14.25 -8.46 -0.40
C PRO A 153 15.17 -7.78 0.62
N TYR A 154 16.47 -7.96 0.46
CA TYR A 154 17.47 -7.11 1.10
C TYR A 154 17.61 -5.80 0.32
N VAL A 155 17.53 -4.69 1.01
CA VAL A 155 17.58 -3.36 0.39
C VAL A 155 18.95 -2.73 0.71
N GLU A 156 19.88 -2.83 -0.22
CA GLU A 156 21.27 -2.39 -0.04
C GLU A 156 21.40 -0.96 0.48
N LYS A 157 20.67 0.00 -0.11
CA LYS A 157 20.72 1.39 0.30
C LYS A 157 20.24 1.66 1.73
N LEU A 158 19.48 0.72 2.32
CA LEU A 158 18.94 0.80 3.67
C LEU A 158 19.61 -0.18 4.62
N GLN A 159 20.49 -1.05 4.12
CA GLN A 159 21.21 -2.08 4.87
C GLN A 159 20.29 -2.97 5.74
N THR A 160 19.11 -3.30 5.21
CA THR A 160 18.11 -4.08 5.94
C THR A 160 17.17 -4.83 5.00
N TYR A 161 16.52 -5.86 5.52
CA TYR A 161 15.43 -6.52 4.83
C TYR A 161 14.13 -5.70 4.87
N ARG A 162 13.27 -5.98 3.93
CA ARG A 162 11.85 -5.60 3.90
C ARG A 162 11.02 -6.85 3.66
N ILE A 163 9.80 -6.87 4.14
CA ILE A 163 8.84 -7.91 3.81
C ILE A 163 7.74 -7.25 2.99
N THR A 164 7.48 -7.76 1.78
CA THR A 164 6.63 -7.06 0.81
C THR A 164 5.72 -8.01 0.05
N MET A 165 4.48 -7.59 -0.20
CA MET A 165 3.66 -8.20 -1.24
C MET A 165 4.36 -8.05 -2.58
N THR A 166 4.24 -9.06 -3.44
CA THR A 166 4.83 -9.10 -4.77
C THR A 166 3.82 -8.67 -5.83
N LEU A 167 4.28 -8.46 -7.06
CA LEU A 167 3.41 -8.08 -8.18
C LEU A 167 2.28 -9.10 -8.47
N PRO A 168 2.48 -10.42 -8.37
CA PRO A 168 1.39 -11.39 -8.47
C PRO A 168 0.20 -11.08 -7.55
N LEU A 169 0.46 -10.78 -6.27
CA LEU A 169 -0.59 -10.46 -5.31
C LEU A 169 -1.17 -9.05 -5.54
N LEU A 170 -0.33 -8.05 -5.71
CA LEU A 170 -0.75 -6.66 -5.94
C LEU A 170 -1.62 -6.55 -7.20
N ASN A 171 -1.23 -7.23 -8.29
CA ASN A 171 -1.95 -7.19 -9.57
C ASN A 171 -3.22 -8.06 -9.61
N ASN A 172 -3.47 -8.85 -8.56
CA ASN A 172 -4.74 -9.55 -8.41
C ASN A 172 -5.77 -8.76 -7.58
N GLY A 173 -5.39 -7.64 -6.96
CA GLY A 173 -6.29 -6.80 -6.15
C GLY A 173 -7.50 -6.29 -6.93
N ALA A 174 -8.65 -6.21 -6.26
CA ALA A 174 -9.88 -5.67 -6.86
C ALA A 174 -9.81 -4.14 -7.02
N SER A 175 -9.20 -3.45 -6.06
CA SER A 175 -8.87 -2.03 -6.16
C SER A 175 -7.48 -1.77 -5.60
N VAL A 176 -6.59 -1.25 -6.42
CA VAL A 176 -5.25 -0.82 -5.99
C VAL A 176 -5.19 0.70 -6.07
N VAL A 177 -4.91 1.33 -4.94
CA VAL A 177 -4.97 2.78 -4.76
C VAL A 177 -3.61 3.31 -4.35
N PHE A 178 -2.99 4.10 -5.20
CA PHE A 178 -1.83 4.89 -4.83
C PHE A 178 -2.27 6.17 -4.12
N LEU A 179 -1.71 6.42 -2.93
CA LEU A 179 -1.87 7.65 -2.17
C LEU A 179 -0.57 8.43 -2.22
N VAL A 180 -0.56 9.55 -2.95
CA VAL A 180 0.67 10.32 -3.19
C VAL A 180 0.43 11.80 -2.95
N SER A 181 1.18 12.37 -2.02
CA SER A 181 1.08 13.77 -1.60
C SER A 181 2.47 14.42 -1.55
N GLY A 182 2.52 15.72 -1.86
CA GLY A 182 3.69 16.55 -1.70
C GLY A 182 4.41 16.90 -3.01
N ALA A 183 4.94 18.12 -3.06
CA ALA A 183 5.62 18.66 -4.25
C ALA A 183 6.89 17.87 -4.62
N GLU A 184 7.55 17.26 -3.63
CA GLU A 184 8.72 16.40 -3.85
C GLU A 184 8.41 15.14 -4.65
N LYS A 185 7.12 14.79 -4.79
CA LYS A 185 6.66 13.66 -5.60
C LYS A 185 6.33 14.05 -7.06
N ALA A 186 6.24 15.35 -7.37
CA ALA A 186 5.73 15.80 -8.66
C ALA A 186 6.52 15.25 -9.86
N GLU A 187 7.86 15.18 -9.75
CA GLU A 187 8.70 14.65 -10.82
C GLU A 187 8.48 13.15 -11.01
N ILE A 188 8.56 12.38 -9.92
CA ILE A 188 8.40 10.92 -10.03
C ILE A 188 6.97 10.54 -10.43
N VAL A 189 5.95 11.29 -10.01
CA VAL A 189 4.56 11.09 -10.46
C VAL A 189 4.47 11.27 -11.98
N ARG A 190 5.08 12.35 -12.53
CA ARG A 190 5.13 12.57 -13.97
C ARG A 190 5.84 11.42 -14.69
N GLU A 191 7.03 11.03 -14.23
CA GLU A 191 7.79 9.96 -14.84
C GLU A 191 7.05 8.61 -14.82
N VAL A 192 6.40 8.28 -13.71
CA VAL A 192 5.65 7.03 -13.57
C VAL A 192 4.39 7.01 -14.42
N LEU A 193 3.67 8.15 -14.54
CA LEU A 193 2.38 8.20 -15.23
C LEU A 193 2.46 8.55 -16.71
N GLU A 194 3.52 9.27 -17.13
CA GLU A 194 3.64 9.83 -18.49
C GLU A 194 5.01 9.54 -19.13
N GLY A 195 6.01 9.10 -18.34
CA GLY A 195 7.37 8.86 -18.82
C GLY A 195 7.56 7.46 -19.43
N GLU A 196 8.73 7.27 -20.07
CA GLU A 196 9.13 6.02 -20.72
C GLU A 196 9.99 5.13 -19.79
N THR A 197 10.59 5.70 -18.74
CA THR A 197 11.42 4.97 -17.77
C THR A 197 10.57 3.96 -17.01
N LYS A 198 11.10 2.73 -16.87
CA LYS A 198 10.37 1.65 -16.19
C LYS A 198 10.64 1.68 -14.68
N TYR A 199 9.70 2.21 -13.94
CA TYR A 199 9.71 2.19 -12.47
C TYR A 199 8.89 1.03 -11.91
N PRO A 200 9.23 0.50 -10.71
CA PRO A 200 8.44 -0.56 -10.07
C PRO A 200 6.95 -0.25 -9.93
N ALA A 201 6.60 1.00 -9.59
CA ALA A 201 5.21 1.42 -9.49
C ALA A 201 4.41 1.25 -10.80
N GLN A 202 5.06 1.32 -11.97
CA GLN A 202 4.42 1.08 -13.27
C GLN A 202 4.11 -0.39 -13.54
N ALA A 203 4.77 -1.31 -12.81
CA ALA A 203 4.48 -2.74 -12.91
C ALA A 203 3.19 -3.14 -12.16
N VAL A 204 2.67 -2.25 -11.33
CA VAL A 204 1.36 -2.44 -10.69
C VAL A 204 0.26 -2.16 -11.71
N LYS A 205 -0.32 -3.25 -12.22
CA LYS A 205 -1.35 -3.23 -13.29
C LYS A 205 -2.39 -4.31 -12.98
N PRO A 206 -3.39 -4.02 -12.12
CA PRO A 206 -4.42 -4.99 -11.78
C PRO A 206 -5.08 -5.57 -13.03
N THR A 207 -5.07 -6.91 -13.15
CA THR A 207 -5.51 -7.61 -14.37
C THR A 207 -7.03 -7.58 -14.53
N GLN A 208 -7.76 -7.69 -13.41
CA GLN A 208 -9.22 -7.67 -13.35
C GLN A 208 -9.74 -6.66 -12.32
N GLY A 209 -8.89 -5.72 -11.90
CA GLY A 209 -9.17 -4.74 -10.89
C GLY A 209 -9.07 -3.30 -11.40
N GLN A 210 -9.27 -2.37 -10.50
CA GLN A 210 -9.10 -0.95 -10.76
C GLN A 210 -7.76 -0.45 -10.24
N LEU A 211 -7.04 0.32 -11.05
CA LEU A 211 -5.87 1.08 -10.62
C LEU A 211 -6.27 2.55 -10.48
N ILE A 212 -6.10 3.09 -9.27
CA ILE A 212 -6.50 4.43 -8.92
C ILE A 212 -5.30 5.19 -8.36
N TRP A 213 -5.06 6.37 -8.88
CA TRP A 213 -4.07 7.32 -8.37
C TRP A 213 -4.81 8.47 -7.68
N MET A 214 -4.66 8.58 -6.39
CA MET A 214 -5.14 9.71 -5.59
C MET A 214 -3.95 10.59 -5.27
N LEU A 215 -3.93 11.79 -5.84
CA LEU A 215 -2.84 12.75 -5.79
C LEU A 215 -3.34 14.05 -5.17
N ASP A 216 -2.49 14.76 -4.42
CA ASP A 216 -2.77 16.17 -4.18
C ASP A 216 -2.24 17.05 -5.34
N GLN A 217 -2.68 18.30 -5.41
CA GLN A 217 -2.23 19.24 -6.43
C GLN A 217 -0.71 19.40 -6.46
N PRO A 218 0.02 19.50 -5.33
CA PRO A 218 1.47 19.57 -5.35
C PRO A 218 2.13 18.34 -5.98
N ALA A 219 1.66 17.13 -5.70
CA ALA A 219 2.18 15.91 -6.31
C ALA A 219 1.84 15.79 -7.80
N ALA A 220 0.70 16.35 -8.23
CA ALA A 220 0.26 16.35 -9.61
C ALA A 220 0.80 17.52 -10.46
N ALA A 221 1.56 18.44 -9.88
CA ALA A 221 1.92 19.73 -10.48
C ALA A 221 2.70 19.65 -11.81
N ARG A 222 3.33 18.50 -12.10
CA ARG A 222 4.10 18.29 -13.34
C ARG A 222 3.40 17.37 -14.35
N LEU A 223 2.18 16.93 -14.07
CA LEU A 223 1.40 16.17 -15.05
C LEU A 223 0.95 17.09 -16.20
N THR A 224 1.11 16.59 -17.43
CA THR A 224 0.71 17.32 -18.65
C THR A 224 -0.77 17.08 -19.00
N THR A 225 -1.32 15.93 -18.59
CA THR A 225 -2.70 15.53 -18.83
C THR A 225 -3.49 15.50 -17.53
N LEU A 226 -3.96 16.66 -17.09
CA LEU A 226 -4.97 16.74 -16.05
C LEU A 226 -6.33 16.42 -16.70
N GLN A 227 -6.79 15.18 -16.62
CA GLN A 227 -8.21 14.92 -16.84
C GLN A 227 -8.95 15.42 -15.59
N THR A 228 -9.53 16.61 -15.71
CA THR A 228 -10.56 17.07 -14.78
C THR A 228 -11.77 16.12 -14.90
N PRO A 229 -12.44 15.80 -13.80
CA PRO A 229 -13.60 14.91 -13.77
C PRO A 229 -14.74 15.39 -14.64
#